data_b101811040c17dbca4748ace48200e95
#
_entry.id   b101811040c17dbca4748ace48200e95
#
_cell.length_a   1.000
_cell.length_b   1.000
_cell.length_c   1.000
_cell.angle_alpha   90.00
_cell.angle_beta   90.00
_cell.angle_gamma   90.00
#
_symmetry.space_group_name_H-M   'P 1'
#
loop_
_entity.id
_entity.type
_entity.pdbx_description
1 polymer ?
#
loop_
_entity_poly.entity_id
_entity_poly.type
_entity_poly.pdbx_seq_one_letter_code
_entity_poly.pdbx_strand_id
1 'polypeptide(L)'
;MVIYNFNAACYAIDLKQHEFLNGAFAVLDYELVREQNFTSLPSVYPSHEDNNFPIEIANKIYTSEVNNPFYFPVLGINTVGTGELKGICAAAKALSEGQFGQFPLYAFTSEGVWALEVSSTGTYSAKQPITRDVCINPDGITQLDSAVLFPTDRGIMLISGSQTHCISEAIHSEYPFDALRLPGFDKLHTMLGHEPATDKCLPTLPFTEFLKQCRMLYDYVHQRVIVYAPGITYAYVFSLKTNQWGMMFSNIASHLNSYPDALAMDTKNAVLNFSVPVTDTVKCLYVTRPLKLEAANVLKTVASVIQRGLFRKGNVSTALYGSRDLQNWHLVWSSKDHYLQGFRGSPYKYFRIAGVATLSPDENIYGASVEFTPRQTNKPR
;
A
#
# COMPACT_ATOMS: atom_id res chain seq x y z
N MET A 1 -22.70 -1.74 19.40
CA MET A 1 -23.07 -0.82 20.51
C MET A 1 -23.46 0.47 19.86
N VAL A 2 -24.74 0.83 19.90
CA VAL A 2 -25.20 2.12 19.38
C VAL A 2 -25.01 3.13 20.51
N ILE A 3 -24.02 3.99 20.39
CA ILE A 3 -23.88 5.14 21.27
C ILE A 3 -24.90 6.15 20.77
N TYR A 4 -26.03 6.24 21.45
CA TYR A 4 -26.96 7.29 21.14
C TYR A 4 -26.31 8.62 21.44
N ASN A 5 -26.39 9.51 20.47
CA ASN A 5 -25.99 10.87 20.72
C ASN A 5 -26.96 11.48 21.71
N PHE A 6 -26.51 11.53 22.91
CA PHE A 6 -27.07 12.49 23.81
C PHE A 6 -26.70 13.87 23.29
N ASN A 7 -27.59 14.53 22.64
CA ASN A 7 -27.51 15.98 22.53
C ASN A 7 -27.23 16.46 23.94
N ALA A 8 -25.98 16.64 24.29
CA ALA A 8 -25.51 16.62 25.67
C ALA A 8 -26.14 17.69 26.57
N ALA A 9 -26.76 18.67 25.94
CA ALA A 9 -27.57 19.68 26.62
C ALA A 9 -28.95 19.20 27.09
N CYS A 10 -29.43 18.05 26.61
CA CYS A 10 -30.82 17.68 26.76
C CYS A 10 -31.06 16.60 27.80
N TYR A 11 -30.05 15.83 28.19
CA TYR A 11 -30.24 14.68 29.07
C TYR A 11 -29.16 14.59 30.15
N ALA A 12 -29.59 14.61 31.41
CA ALA A 12 -28.74 14.21 32.54
C ALA A 12 -29.19 12.81 33.00
N ILE A 13 -28.27 11.87 33.05
CA ILE A 13 -28.53 10.51 33.51
C ILE A 13 -28.16 10.42 34.98
N ASP A 14 -29.12 10.03 35.83
CA ASP A 14 -28.81 9.71 37.21
C ASP A 14 -28.17 8.33 37.33
N LEU A 15 -26.86 8.34 37.33
CA LEU A 15 -26.03 7.12 37.41
C LEU A 15 -26.20 6.37 38.72
N LYS A 16 -26.79 6.98 39.78
CA LYS A 16 -27.02 6.32 41.06
C LYS A 16 -28.24 5.41 41.07
N GLN A 17 -29.18 5.69 40.19
CA GLN A 17 -30.41 4.88 40.08
C GLN A 17 -30.23 3.75 39.03
N HIS A 18 -29.30 3.90 38.14
CA HIS A 18 -29.00 2.88 37.14
C HIS A 18 -27.63 2.29 37.46
N GLU A 19 -27.65 1.07 37.94
CA GLU A 19 -26.40 0.29 38.07
C GLU A 19 -25.80 0.08 36.69
N PHE A 20 -24.84 0.91 36.34
CA PHE A 20 -23.97 0.63 35.20
C PHE A 20 -23.04 -0.50 35.60
N LEU A 21 -23.48 -1.71 35.41
CA LEU A 21 -22.62 -2.87 35.51
C LEU A 21 -21.49 -2.71 34.50
N ASN A 22 -20.30 -2.43 34.99
CA ASN A 22 -19.07 -2.27 34.21
C ASN A 22 -19.06 -1.13 33.18
N GLY A 23 -19.78 -0.05 33.44
CA GLY A 23 -19.77 1.11 32.53
C GLY A 23 -20.44 0.89 31.18
N ALA A 24 -21.21 -0.15 31.01
CA ALA A 24 -21.91 -0.44 29.77
C ALA A 24 -23.17 0.40 29.63
N PHE A 25 -23.07 1.56 29.02
CA PHE A 25 -24.23 2.37 28.60
C PHE A 25 -25.14 1.65 27.60
N ALA A 26 -24.64 0.62 26.97
CA ALA A 26 -25.30 -0.11 25.91
C ALA A 26 -26.61 -0.79 26.32
N VAL A 27 -26.88 -0.86 27.59
CA VAL A 27 -28.03 -1.60 28.13
C VAL A 27 -29.16 -0.67 28.59
N LEU A 28 -28.94 0.63 28.52
CA LEU A 28 -29.97 1.56 28.94
C LEU A 28 -31.04 1.68 27.87
N ASP A 29 -32.23 1.24 28.21
CA ASP A 29 -33.41 1.61 27.47
C ASP A 29 -33.60 3.11 27.62
N TYR A 30 -33.50 3.81 26.52
CA TYR A 30 -33.59 5.27 26.46
C TYR A 30 -34.92 5.77 27.04
N GLU A 31 -36.01 5.11 26.76
CA GLU A 31 -37.33 5.52 27.29
C GLU A 31 -37.44 5.32 28.79
N LEU A 32 -36.92 4.22 29.28
CA LEU A 32 -36.90 3.94 30.70
C LEU A 32 -36.12 5.01 31.48
N VAL A 33 -34.96 5.38 30.98
CA VAL A 33 -34.12 6.45 31.54
C VAL A 33 -34.86 7.78 31.51
N ARG A 34 -35.49 8.10 30.40
CA ARG A 34 -36.23 9.36 30.22
C ARG A 34 -37.38 9.49 31.19
N GLU A 35 -38.20 8.47 31.37
CA GLU A 35 -39.36 8.51 32.22
C GLU A 35 -39.03 8.55 33.71
N GLN A 36 -37.96 7.92 34.12
CA GLN A 36 -37.66 7.73 35.54
C GLN A 36 -36.74 8.78 36.15
N ASN A 37 -35.81 9.36 35.36
CA ASN A 37 -34.66 10.05 35.93
C ASN A 37 -34.52 11.51 35.56
N PHE A 38 -35.33 12.03 34.66
CA PHE A 38 -35.15 13.39 34.16
C PHE A 38 -36.28 14.30 34.68
N THR A 39 -36.18 14.69 35.93
CA THR A 39 -37.15 15.63 36.55
C THR A 39 -36.93 17.09 36.22
N SER A 40 -35.77 17.43 35.68
CA SER A 40 -35.35 18.81 35.35
C SER A 40 -35.16 19.06 33.88
N LEU A 41 -35.69 18.22 33.02
CA LEU A 41 -35.60 18.43 31.58
C LEU A 41 -36.38 19.66 31.13
N PRO A 42 -35.91 20.37 30.09
CA PRO A 42 -36.67 21.48 29.52
C PRO A 42 -38.03 21.00 29.03
N SER A 43 -39.01 21.88 29.07
CA SER A 43 -40.39 21.58 28.70
C SER A 43 -40.55 21.15 27.21
N VAL A 44 -39.60 21.46 26.43
CA VAL A 44 -39.51 21.03 25.01
C VAL A 44 -38.18 20.34 24.80
N TYR A 45 -38.19 19.05 24.57
CA TYR A 45 -37.02 18.27 24.17
C TYR A 45 -37.33 17.46 22.90
N PRO A 46 -36.32 17.06 22.18
CA PRO A 46 -36.49 16.30 20.95
C PRO A 46 -37.37 15.09 21.18
N SER A 47 -38.19 14.77 20.21
CA SER A 47 -38.99 13.54 20.25
C SER A 47 -38.05 12.31 20.31
N HIS A 48 -38.59 11.19 20.77
CA HIS A 48 -37.85 9.92 20.78
C HIS A 48 -37.33 9.57 19.40
N GLU A 49 -38.10 9.85 18.36
CA GLU A 49 -37.71 9.63 16.98
C GLU A 49 -36.51 10.50 16.55
N ASP A 50 -36.50 11.76 16.96
CA ASP A 50 -35.43 12.71 16.65
C ASP A 50 -34.09 12.34 17.33
N ASN A 51 -34.12 11.59 18.41
CA ASN A 51 -32.94 11.17 19.17
C ASN A 51 -32.43 9.79 18.78
N ASN A 52 -33.14 9.06 17.95
CA ASN A 52 -32.71 7.74 17.46
C ASN A 52 -31.75 7.83 16.27
N PHE A 53 -31.50 9.00 15.73
CA PHE A 53 -30.53 9.17 14.67
C PHE A 53 -29.11 9.28 15.26
N PRO A 54 -28.18 8.44 14.83
CA PRO A 54 -26.78 8.62 15.19
C PRO A 54 -26.31 9.97 14.67
N ILE A 55 -25.77 10.81 15.55
CA ILE A 55 -25.08 12.02 15.11
C ILE A 55 -23.65 11.63 14.79
N GLU A 56 -23.29 11.83 13.55
CA GLU A 56 -21.92 11.69 13.10
C GLU A 56 -21.10 12.90 13.55
N ILE A 57 -20.10 12.65 14.40
CA ILE A 57 -19.13 13.65 14.80
C ILE A 57 -17.85 13.36 14.05
N ALA A 58 -17.70 13.99 12.90
CA ALA A 58 -16.74 13.61 11.89
C ALA A 58 -15.26 13.78 12.29
N ASN A 59 -14.94 14.62 13.30
CA ASN A 59 -13.57 15.01 13.62
C ASN A 59 -13.15 14.74 15.07
N LYS A 60 -13.80 13.83 15.77
CA LYS A 60 -13.48 13.52 17.15
C LYS A 60 -13.05 12.06 17.35
N ILE A 61 -12.04 11.88 18.18
CA ILE A 61 -11.60 10.58 18.67
C ILE A 61 -11.92 10.50 20.15
N TYR A 62 -12.60 9.42 20.53
CA TYR A 62 -12.95 9.11 21.90
C TYR A 62 -12.00 8.03 22.42
N THR A 63 -11.29 8.31 23.49
CA THR A 63 -10.41 7.35 24.17
C THR A 63 -11.11 6.85 25.42
N SER A 64 -11.23 5.54 25.55
CA SER A 64 -11.77 4.92 26.76
C SER A 64 -10.80 5.04 27.94
N GLU A 65 -11.30 4.88 29.14
CA GLU A 65 -10.48 4.73 30.33
C GLU A 65 -9.66 3.43 30.28
N VAL A 66 -8.49 3.46 30.91
CA VAL A 66 -7.64 2.26 31.03
C VAL A 66 -8.40 1.16 31.78
N ASN A 67 -8.41 -0.03 31.22
CA ASN A 67 -9.14 -1.21 31.72
C ASN A 67 -10.67 -1.10 31.72
N ASN A 68 -11.23 -0.03 31.16
CA ASN A 68 -12.66 0.12 30.98
C ASN A 68 -13.02 0.58 29.57
N PRO A 69 -13.13 -0.33 28.60
CA PRO A 69 -13.32 0.01 27.18
C PRO A 69 -14.72 0.60 26.87
N PHE A 70 -15.61 0.64 27.84
CA PHE A 70 -16.97 1.15 27.68
C PHE A 70 -17.19 2.54 28.28
N TYR A 71 -16.20 3.07 28.99
CA TYR A 71 -16.28 4.42 29.58
C TYR A 71 -15.34 5.39 28.85
N PHE A 72 -15.90 6.49 28.34
CA PHE A 72 -15.18 7.52 27.60
C PHE A 72 -15.25 8.84 28.39
N PRO A 73 -14.23 9.15 29.19
CA PRO A 73 -14.20 10.39 29.96
C PRO A 73 -14.10 11.60 29.02
N VAL A 74 -14.61 12.74 29.46
CA VAL A 74 -14.59 14.00 28.69
C VAL A 74 -13.14 14.40 28.32
N LEU A 75 -12.18 14.13 29.19
CA LEU A 75 -10.75 14.36 28.94
C LEU A 75 -10.17 13.45 27.87
N GLY A 76 -10.83 12.34 27.56
CA GLY A 76 -10.46 11.41 26.49
C GLY A 76 -10.99 11.81 25.11
N ILE A 77 -11.70 12.93 25.00
CA ILE A 77 -12.26 13.41 23.74
C ILE A 77 -11.26 14.35 23.07
N ASN A 78 -10.74 13.94 21.92
CA ASN A 78 -9.81 14.70 21.14
C ASN A 78 -10.43 15.18 19.84
N THR A 79 -10.35 16.47 19.55
CA THR A 79 -10.74 17.03 18.25
C THR A 79 -9.52 17.05 17.35
N VAL A 80 -9.65 16.48 16.15
CA VAL A 80 -8.57 16.33 15.18
C VAL A 80 -8.89 17.17 13.95
N GLY A 81 -8.35 18.37 13.90
CA GLY A 81 -8.62 19.29 12.79
C GLY A 81 -10.08 19.68 12.66
N THR A 82 -10.46 20.10 11.45
CA THR A 82 -11.84 20.45 11.09
C THR A 82 -12.43 19.46 10.09
N GLY A 83 -11.58 18.66 9.45
CA GLY A 83 -11.99 17.68 8.45
C GLY A 83 -12.49 16.36 9.02
N GLU A 84 -13.12 15.59 8.16
CA GLU A 84 -13.64 14.26 8.48
C GLU A 84 -12.50 13.27 8.80
N LEU A 85 -12.63 12.52 9.89
CA LEU A 85 -11.74 11.43 10.25
C LEU A 85 -12.05 10.18 9.41
N LYS A 86 -11.08 9.74 8.64
CA LYS A 86 -11.21 8.57 7.74
C LYS A 86 -10.69 7.27 8.35
N GLY A 87 -9.70 7.36 9.22
CA GLY A 87 -9.10 6.18 9.85
C GLY A 87 -8.10 6.55 10.93
N ILE A 88 -7.73 5.55 11.71
CA ILE A 88 -6.71 5.66 12.75
C ILE A 88 -5.75 4.48 12.66
N CYS A 89 -4.49 4.72 13.00
CA CYS A 89 -3.47 3.67 13.05
C CYS A 89 -2.46 3.98 14.14
N ALA A 90 -2.10 2.99 14.94
CA ALA A 90 -1.06 3.16 15.94
C ALA A 90 0.32 3.20 15.27
N ALA A 91 1.21 4.05 15.77
CA ALA A 91 2.60 4.03 15.39
C ALA A 91 3.39 3.08 16.28
N ALA A 92 4.41 2.45 15.72
CA ALA A 92 5.37 1.63 16.47
C ALA A 92 6.67 2.39 16.76
N LYS A 93 6.75 3.67 16.39
CA LYS A 93 7.91 4.53 16.61
C LYS A 93 7.49 5.88 17.20
N ALA A 94 8.22 6.36 18.19
CA ALA A 94 7.98 7.68 18.79
C ALA A 94 8.19 8.81 17.77
N LEU A 95 7.51 9.95 17.99
CA LEU A 95 7.62 11.13 17.10
C LEU A 95 8.99 11.78 17.18
N SER A 96 9.63 11.77 18.36
CA SER A 96 10.94 12.35 18.59
C SER A 96 11.84 11.43 19.41
N GLU A 97 13.15 11.63 19.29
CA GLU A 97 14.13 10.91 20.09
C GLU A 97 13.94 11.21 21.58
N GLY A 98 14.06 10.18 22.42
CA GLY A 98 13.90 10.29 23.87
C GLY A 98 12.49 10.01 24.41
N GLN A 99 11.49 9.84 23.58
CA GLN A 99 10.13 9.47 23.98
C GLN A 99 9.96 7.95 24.00
N PHE A 100 10.67 7.26 24.87
CA PHE A 100 10.56 5.80 24.98
C PHE A 100 9.18 5.37 25.48
N GLY A 101 8.57 4.43 24.75
CA GLY A 101 7.29 3.84 25.11
C GLY A 101 6.07 4.71 24.85
N GLN A 102 6.24 5.90 24.30
CA GLN A 102 5.14 6.80 23.90
C GLN A 102 4.97 6.76 22.40
N PHE A 103 4.16 5.83 21.92
CA PHE A 103 3.88 5.70 20.51
C PHE A 103 2.66 6.55 20.14
N PRO A 104 2.76 7.44 19.14
CA PRO A 104 1.65 8.27 18.72
C PRO A 104 0.58 7.43 18.02
N LEU A 105 -0.64 7.91 18.08
CA LEU A 105 -1.73 7.46 17.26
C LEU A 105 -1.82 8.39 16.04
N TYR A 106 -1.78 7.85 14.84
CA TYR A 106 -2.02 8.63 13.63
C TYR A 106 -3.51 8.64 13.30
N ALA A 107 -4.02 9.83 13.09
CA ALA A 107 -5.39 10.08 12.66
C ALA A 107 -5.39 10.61 11.23
N PHE A 108 -6.00 9.88 10.34
CA PHE A 108 -6.11 10.20 8.92
C PHE A 108 -7.41 10.99 8.69
N THR A 109 -7.29 12.24 8.29
CA THR A 109 -8.43 13.13 8.06
C THR A 109 -8.52 13.55 6.60
N SER A 110 -9.61 14.20 6.22
CA SER A 110 -9.76 14.83 4.91
C SER A 110 -8.82 16.03 4.67
N GLU A 111 -8.09 16.48 5.69
CA GLU A 111 -7.12 17.58 5.61
C GLU A 111 -5.66 17.12 5.68
N GLY A 112 -5.42 15.85 5.95
CA GLY A 112 -4.10 15.27 6.12
C GLY A 112 -4.01 14.31 7.31
N VAL A 113 -2.80 14.04 7.79
CA VAL A 113 -2.56 13.09 8.89
C VAL A 113 -2.08 13.85 10.12
N TRP A 114 -2.75 13.60 11.23
CA TRP A 114 -2.44 14.15 12.54
C TRP A 114 -1.77 13.09 13.41
N ALA A 115 -0.82 13.50 14.23
CA ALA A 115 -0.33 12.66 15.31
C ALA A 115 -0.96 13.07 16.64
N LEU A 116 -1.49 12.10 17.36
CA LEU A 116 -1.91 12.26 18.73
C LEU A 116 -0.82 11.70 19.63
N GLU A 117 -0.22 12.55 20.44
CA GLU A 117 0.78 12.15 21.43
C GLU A 117 0.09 11.66 22.72
N VAL A 118 0.69 10.66 23.32
CA VAL A 118 0.27 10.16 24.63
C VAL A 118 0.89 11.03 25.70
N SER A 119 0.08 11.59 26.59
CA SER A 119 0.56 12.31 27.76
C SER A 119 1.07 11.35 28.84
N SER A 120 1.76 11.87 29.84
CA SER A 120 2.20 11.08 31.02
C SER A 120 1.04 10.46 31.81
N THR A 121 -0.17 10.97 31.62
CA THR A 121 -1.40 10.46 32.22
C THR A 121 -2.14 9.43 31.36
N GLY A 122 -1.57 9.06 30.20
CA GLY A 122 -2.17 8.11 29.27
C GLY A 122 -3.25 8.70 28.35
N THR A 123 -3.49 10.01 28.41
CA THR A 123 -4.43 10.67 27.50
C THR A 123 -3.76 11.09 26.20
N TYR A 124 -4.48 11.01 25.10
CA TYR A 124 -3.99 11.48 23.80
C TYR A 124 -4.30 12.97 23.62
N SER A 125 -3.40 13.67 22.93
CA SER A 125 -3.62 15.06 22.51
C SER A 125 -3.19 15.27 21.06
N ALA A 126 -4.07 15.82 20.25
CA ALA A 126 -3.76 16.23 18.88
C ALA A 126 -3.05 17.59 18.91
N LYS A 127 -1.85 17.68 18.30
CA LYS A 127 -1.10 18.94 18.27
C LYS A 127 -1.17 19.62 16.91
N GLN A 128 -0.66 18.98 15.89
CA GLN A 128 -0.56 19.54 14.53
C GLN A 128 -0.52 18.44 13.49
N PRO A 129 -0.88 18.72 12.24
CA PRO A 129 -0.74 17.76 11.17
C PRO A 129 0.73 17.47 10.87
N ILE A 130 1.05 16.20 10.67
CA ILE A 130 2.39 15.75 10.23
C ILE A 130 2.55 16.01 8.74
N THR A 131 1.50 15.71 7.96
CA THR A 131 1.46 15.93 6.53
C THR A 131 0.06 16.34 6.09
N ARG A 132 0.00 17.06 4.98
CA ARG A 132 -1.26 17.42 4.31
C ARG A 132 -1.66 16.41 3.23
N ASP A 133 -0.91 15.34 3.06
CA ASP A 133 -1.29 14.26 2.16
C ASP A 133 -2.52 13.53 2.73
N VAL A 134 -3.58 13.50 1.94
CA VAL A 134 -4.87 12.93 2.36
C VAL A 134 -4.92 11.46 1.99
N CYS A 135 -5.35 10.62 2.95
CA CYS A 135 -5.64 9.22 2.68
C CYS A 135 -6.89 9.10 1.80
N ILE A 136 -6.74 8.50 0.62
CA ILE A 136 -7.84 8.30 -0.33
C ILE A 136 -8.62 7.02 -0.09
N ASN A 137 -8.03 6.06 0.62
CA ASN A 137 -8.63 4.76 0.89
C ASN A 137 -8.23 4.27 2.30
N PRO A 138 -9.12 4.35 3.29
CA PRO A 138 -8.84 3.94 4.66
C PRO A 138 -8.49 2.45 4.81
N ASP A 139 -9.04 1.58 3.97
CA ASP A 139 -8.75 0.14 3.98
C ASP A 139 -7.29 -0.18 3.61
N GLY A 140 -6.59 0.78 3.01
CA GLY A 140 -5.18 0.67 2.67
C GLY A 140 -4.23 1.13 3.76
N ILE A 141 -4.72 1.61 4.92
CA ILE A 141 -3.86 2.01 6.03
C ILE A 141 -3.27 0.76 6.68
N THR A 142 -1.95 0.69 6.77
CA THR A 142 -1.27 -0.51 7.28
C THR A 142 -0.09 -0.14 8.15
N GLN A 143 -0.02 -0.76 9.33
CA GLN A 143 1.10 -0.63 10.24
C GLN A 143 2.24 -1.57 9.83
N LEU A 144 3.45 -1.04 9.82
CA LEU A 144 4.71 -1.77 9.75
C LEU A 144 5.39 -1.79 11.13
N ASP A 145 6.58 -2.39 11.23
CA ASP A 145 7.34 -2.43 12.48
C ASP A 145 7.67 -1.05 13.05
N SER A 146 8.01 -0.10 12.18
CA SER A 146 8.45 1.25 12.60
C SER A 146 7.80 2.38 11.83
N ALA A 147 6.78 2.08 11.04
CA ALA A 147 6.16 3.04 10.14
C ALA A 147 4.69 2.69 9.88
N VAL A 148 3.96 3.62 9.31
CA VAL A 148 2.60 3.40 8.79
C VAL A 148 2.58 3.76 7.31
N LEU A 149 1.95 2.90 6.52
CA LEU A 149 1.69 3.13 5.10
C LEU A 149 0.24 3.55 4.89
N PHE A 150 0.03 4.42 3.93
CA PHE A 150 -1.31 4.80 3.49
C PHE A 150 -1.32 5.27 2.04
N PRO A 151 -2.40 5.01 1.28
CA PRO A 151 -2.54 5.45 -0.10
C PRO A 151 -3.01 6.91 -0.19
N THR A 152 -2.42 7.65 -1.10
CA THR A 152 -2.79 9.03 -1.46
C THR A 152 -2.93 9.18 -2.96
N ASP A 153 -3.41 10.31 -3.44
CA ASP A 153 -3.44 10.66 -4.85
C ASP A 153 -2.04 10.76 -5.48
N ARG A 154 -1.03 11.06 -4.66
CA ARG A 154 0.39 11.11 -5.08
C ARG A 154 1.10 9.77 -5.07
N GLY A 155 0.48 8.75 -4.49
CA GLY A 155 1.08 7.43 -4.34
C GLY A 155 0.94 6.87 -2.92
N ILE A 156 1.75 5.86 -2.60
CA ILE A 156 1.79 5.28 -1.26
C ILE A 156 2.80 6.06 -0.42
N MET A 157 2.29 6.63 0.65
CA MET A 157 3.08 7.38 1.63
C MET A 157 3.47 6.48 2.80
N LEU A 158 4.68 6.69 3.30
CA LEU A 158 5.21 6.07 4.50
C LEU A 158 5.42 7.15 5.54
N ILE A 159 4.86 6.96 6.75
CA ILE A 159 5.10 7.81 7.92
C ILE A 159 5.95 7.03 8.91
N SER A 160 7.08 7.61 9.33
CA SER A 160 7.92 7.09 10.40
C SER A 160 8.31 8.23 11.37
N GLY A 161 7.74 8.21 12.56
CA GLY A 161 7.80 9.37 13.45
C GLY A 161 7.11 10.58 12.83
N SER A 162 7.83 11.70 12.70
CA SER A 162 7.33 12.93 12.06
C SER A 162 7.68 13.05 10.56
N GLN A 163 8.38 12.06 10.00
CA GLN A 163 8.82 12.11 8.60
C GLN A 163 7.87 11.35 7.69
N THR A 164 7.65 11.91 6.50
CA THR A 164 6.83 11.31 5.45
C THR A 164 7.60 11.16 4.15
N HIS A 165 7.47 10.00 3.50
CA HIS A 165 8.10 9.72 2.22
C HIS A 165 7.13 9.03 1.28
N CYS A 166 7.14 9.41 0.00
CA CYS A 166 6.44 8.64 -1.04
C CYS A 166 7.34 7.49 -1.49
N ILE A 167 6.92 6.25 -1.24
CA ILE A 167 7.69 5.06 -1.63
C ILE A 167 7.37 4.59 -3.05
N SER A 168 6.29 5.06 -3.64
CA SER A 168 5.80 4.58 -4.94
C SER A 168 6.05 5.55 -6.11
N GLU A 169 6.82 6.63 -5.94
CA GLU A 169 7.16 7.55 -7.04
C GLU A 169 7.67 6.82 -8.29
N ALA A 170 8.41 5.74 -8.04
CA ALA A 170 9.01 4.95 -9.10
C ALA A 170 8.00 4.27 -10.03
N ILE A 171 6.83 3.93 -9.53
CA ILE A 171 5.77 3.20 -10.26
C ILE A 171 4.52 4.03 -10.46
N HIS A 172 4.50 5.26 -9.96
CA HIS A 172 3.37 6.17 -10.14
C HIS A 172 3.21 6.49 -11.63
N SER A 173 2.10 6.11 -12.21
CA SER A 173 1.80 6.32 -13.62
C SER A 173 0.28 6.46 -13.82
N GLU A 174 -0.10 7.46 -14.60
CA GLU A 174 -1.48 7.62 -15.04
C GLU A 174 -1.88 6.54 -16.05
N TYR A 175 -0.88 5.97 -16.75
CA TYR A 175 -1.10 4.94 -17.74
C TYR A 175 -0.33 3.68 -17.37
N PRO A 176 -1.00 2.53 -17.30
CA PRO A 176 -0.33 1.26 -17.04
C PRO A 176 0.64 0.95 -18.19
N PHE A 177 1.83 0.49 -17.84
CA PHE A 177 2.76 -0.02 -18.83
C PHE A 177 2.32 -1.41 -19.28
N ASP A 178 1.92 -1.52 -20.52
CA ASP A 178 1.54 -2.78 -21.13
C ASP A 178 2.76 -3.44 -21.80
N ALA A 179 3.34 -4.43 -21.12
CA ALA A 179 4.46 -5.18 -21.63
C ALA A 179 4.12 -6.03 -22.87
N LEU A 180 2.85 -6.39 -23.02
CA LEU A 180 2.38 -7.17 -24.19
C LEU A 180 2.44 -6.36 -25.50
N ARG A 181 2.47 -5.03 -25.41
CA ARG A 181 2.67 -4.17 -26.58
C ARG A 181 4.10 -4.17 -27.09
N LEU A 182 5.04 -4.76 -26.39
CA LEU A 182 6.39 -4.92 -26.89
C LEU A 182 6.41 -5.96 -28.02
N PRO A 183 6.97 -5.63 -29.20
CA PRO A 183 6.96 -6.53 -30.34
C PRO A 183 7.64 -7.86 -30.04
N GLY A 184 6.97 -8.97 -30.34
CA GLY A 184 7.52 -10.32 -30.15
C GLY A 184 7.68 -10.75 -28.70
N PHE A 185 7.01 -10.07 -27.75
CA PHE A 185 7.06 -10.38 -26.33
C PHE A 185 6.56 -11.81 -26.04
N ASP A 186 5.54 -12.27 -26.75
CA ASP A 186 5.00 -13.63 -26.63
C ASP A 186 6.05 -14.71 -26.94
N LYS A 187 7.00 -14.40 -27.82
CA LYS A 187 8.08 -15.33 -28.17
C LYS A 187 9.01 -15.62 -26.98
N LEU A 188 9.15 -14.69 -26.05
CA LEU A 188 9.97 -14.91 -24.86
C LEU A 188 9.37 -16.02 -23.97
N HIS A 189 8.07 -16.05 -23.82
CA HIS A 189 7.38 -17.10 -23.05
C HIS A 189 7.51 -18.46 -23.74
N THR A 190 7.25 -18.51 -25.04
CA THR A 190 7.35 -19.75 -25.82
C THR A 190 8.78 -20.29 -25.90
N MET A 191 9.79 -19.43 -25.84
CA MET A 191 11.20 -19.84 -25.80
C MET A 191 11.54 -20.71 -24.58
N LEU A 192 10.89 -20.47 -23.46
CA LEU A 192 11.08 -21.24 -22.22
C LEU A 192 10.02 -22.36 -22.04
N GLY A 193 9.21 -22.63 -23.06
CA GLY A 193 8.13 -23.62 -22.96
C GLY A 193 7.00 -23.22 -22.01
N HIS A 194 6.87 -21.92 -21.74
CA HIS A 194 5.74 -21.38 -20.97
C HIS A 194 4.62 -20.98 -21.90
N GLU A 195 3.40 -21.07 -21.44
CA GLU A 195 2.30 -20.43 -22.12
C GLU A 195 2.52 -18.90 -22.11
N PRO A 196 2.07 -18.19 -23.15
CA PRO A 196 2.09 -16.73 -23.15
C PRO A 196 1.54 -16.18 -21.85
N ALA A 197 2.12 -15.11 -21.33
CA ALA A 197 1.59 -14.47 -20.15
C ALA A 197 0.10 -14.18 -20.42
N THR A 198 -0.75 -14.91 -19.76
CA THR A 198 -2.14 -14.52 -19.75
C THR A 198 -2.20 -13.13 -19.13
N ASP A 199 -3.10 -12.28 -19.60
CA ASP A 199 -3.28 -10.87 -19.18
C ASP A 199 -3.41 -10.65 -17.66
N LYS A 200 -3.34 -11.73 -16.89
CA LYS A 200 -3.67 -11.77 -15.46
C LYS A 200 -2.66 -11.08 -14.53
N CYS A 201 -1.42 -10.89 -14.98
CA CYS A 201 -0.37 -10.28 -14.15
C CYS A 201 0.03 -8.88 -14.60
N LEU A 202 -0.68 -8.31 -15.57
CA LEU A 202 -0.36 -7.00 -16.11
C LEU A 202 -1.28 -5.95 -15.53
N PRO A 203 -0.76 -4.74 -15.24
CA PRO A 203 -1.60 -3.66 -14.76
C PRO A 203 -2.65 -3.30 -15.81
N THR A 204 -3.92 -3.40 -15.42
CA THR A 204 -5.06 -3.02 -16.26
C THR A 204 -5.61 -1.64 -15.89
N LEU A 205 -5.28 -1.17 -14.70
CA LEU A 205 -5.70 0.14 -14.18
C LEU A 205 -4.50 1.07 -14.03
N PRO A 206 -4.69 2.39 -14.24
CA PRO A 206 -3.73 3.37 -13.76
C PRO A 206 -3.44 3.16 -12.27
N PHE A 207 -2.21 3.43 -11.84
CA PHE A 207 -1.82 3.18 -10.45
C PHE A 207 -2.67 3.97 -9.46
N THR A 208 -3.03 5.20 -9.79
CA THR A 208 -3.92 6.05 -8.98
C THR A 208 -5.31 5.45 -8.79
N GLU A 209 -5.89 4.86 -9.83
CA GLU A 209 -7.19 4.18 -9.72
C GLU A 209 -7.09 2.88 -8.90
N PHE A 210 -5.98 2.17 -9.03
CA PHE A 210 -5.70 1.00 -8.22
C PHE A 210 -5.61 1.36 -6.73
N LEU A 211 -4.99 2.49 -6.37
CA LEU A 211 -4.85 2.93 -4.98
C LEU A 211 -6.19 3.25 -4.29
N LYS A 212 -7.21 3.63 -5.03
CA LYS A 212 -8.55 3.92 -4.46
C LYS A 212 -9.23 2.70 -3.84
N GLN A 213 -8.79 1.50 -4.18
CA GLN A 213 -9.35 0.24 -3.70
C GLN A 213 -8.30 -0.73 -3.15
N CYS A 214 -7.06 -0.26 -3.00
CA CYS A 214 -5.97 -1.11 -2.56
C CYS A 214 -6.07 -1.44 -1.06
N ARG A 215 -5.51 -2.58 -0.71
CA ARG A 215 -5.19 -3.02 0.66
C ARG A 215 -3.74 -3.42 0.71
N MET A 216 -3.15 -3.38 1.90
CA MET A 216 -1.73 -3.63 2.07
C MET A 216 -1.50 -4.72 3.11
N LEU A 217 -0.88 -5.81 2.69
CA LEU A 217 -0.44 -6.92 3.54
C LEU A 217 1.06 -6.77 3.81
N TYR A 218 1.45 -6.78 5.07
CA TYR A 218 2.86 -6.75 5.46
C TYR A 218 3.39 -8.13 5.82
N ASP A 219 4.40 -8.59 5.11
CA ASP A 219 5.13 -9.81 5.38
C ASP A 219 6.39 -9.48 6.19
N TYR A 220 6.32 -9.73 7.48
CA TYR A 220 7.37 -9.46 8.47
C TYR A 220 8.65 -10.24 8.19
N VAL A 221 8.54 -11.49 7.80
CA VAL A 221 9.68 -12.41 7.61
C VAL A 221 10.55 -11.95 6.44
N HIS A 222 9.92 -11.60 5.33
CA HIS A 222 10.64 -11.18 4.13
C HIS A 222 10.80 -9.66 4.03
N GLN A 223 10.20 -8.88 4.96
CA GLN A 223 10.20 -7.41 4.97
C GLN A 223 9.72 -6.84 3.63
N ARG A 224 8.53 -7.26 3.24
CA ARG A 224 7.89 -6.79 2.00
C ARG A 224 6.43 -6.45 2.23
N VAL A 225 5.96 -5.49 1.47
CA VAL A 225 4.57 -5.07 1.46
C VAL A 225 3.93 -5.54 0.16
N ILE A 226 2.82 -6.25 0.27
CA ILE A 226 2.01 -6.69 -0.86
C ILE A 226 0.81 -5.76 -0.94
N VAL A 227 0.75 -4.96 -2.00
CA VAL A 227 -0.34 -4.02 -2.26
C VAL A 227 -1.26 -4.65 -3.29
N TYR A 228 -2.43 -5.04 -2.87
CA TYR A 228 -3.42 -5.73 -3.70
C TYR A 228 -4.76 -5.00 -3.68
N ALA A 229 -5.61 -5.27 -4.65
CA ALA A 229 -6.99 -4.80 -4.67
C ALA A 229 -7.93 -6.00 -4.86
N PRO A 230 -8.96 -6.16 -4.03
CA PRO A 230 -9.91 -7.25 -4.18
C PRO A 230 -10.54 -7.27 -5.58
N GLY A 231 -10.57 -8.45 -6.21
CA GLY A 231 -11.11 -8.61 -7.57
C GLY A 231 -10.13 -8.25 -8.70
N ILE A 232 -8.95 -7.70 -8.39
CA ILE A 232 -7.87 -7.45 -9.34
C ILE A 232 -6.90 -8.63 -9.33
N THR A 233 -6.46 -9.05 -10.52
CA THR A 233 -5.66 -10.29 -10.69
C THR A 233 -4.16 -10.08 -10.49
N TYR A 234 -3.71 -8.87 -10.16
CA TYR A 234 -2.32 -8.56 -9.87
C TYR A 234 -2.18 -7.78 -8.58
N ALA A 235 -1.01 -7.85 -7.99
CA ALA A 235 -0.59 -7.06 -6.84
C ALA A 235 0.80 -6.49 -7.06
N TYR A 236 1.05 -5.33 -6.48
CA TYR A 236 2.40 -4.76 -6.40
C TYR A 236 3.09 -5.26 -5.14
N VAL A 237 4.38 -5.52 -5.23
CA VAL A 237 5.20 -5.98 -4.11
C VAL A 237 6.35 -5.00 -3.91
N PHE A 238 6.43 -4.42 -2.74
CA PHE A 238 7.52 -3.54 -2.34
C PHE A 238 8.44 -4.23 -1.35
N SER A 239 9.72 -4.30 -1.65
CA SER A 239 10.73 -4.82 -0.73
C SER A 239 11.32 -3.68 0.10
N LEU A 240 11.13 -3.72 1.42
CA LEU A 240 11.73 -2.76 2.35
C LEU A 240 13.27 -2.92 2.44
N LYS A 241 13.80 -4.11 2.12
CA LYS A 241 15.24 -4.37 2.12
C LYS A 241 15.97 -3.71 0.95
N THR A 242 15.37 -3.73 -0.23
CA THR A 242 16.02 -3.27 -1.46
C THR A 242 15.43 -1.97 -2.00
N ASN A 243 14.33 -1.50 -1.44
CA ASN A 243 13.52 -0.38 -1.94
C ASN A 243 13.09 -0.55 -3.41
N GLN A 244 12.82 -1.80 -3.81
CA GLN A 244 12.43 -2.12 -5.17
C GLN A 244 10.99 -2.60 -5.25
N TRP A 245 10.35 -2.28 -6.36
CA TRP A 245 9.01 -2.71 -6.68
C TRP A 245 9.03 -3.88 -7.66
N GLY A 246 8.13 -4.82 -7.41
CA GLY A 246 7.79 -5.91 -8.31
C GLY A 246 6.29 -6.08 -8.42
N MET A 247 5.88 -7.07 -9.18
CA MET A 247 4.48 -7.45 -9.33
C MET A 247 4.34 -8.96 -9.19
N MET A 248 3.18 -9.38 -8.75
CA MET A 248 2.80 -10.79 -8.68
C MET A 248 1.37 -10.98 -9.16
N PHE A 249 1.03 -12.20 -9.54
CA PHE A 249 -0.37 -12.60 -9.68
C PHE A 249 -1.05 -12.56 -8.31
N SER A 250 -2.27 -12.08 -8.27
CA SER A 250 -3.05 -11.96 -7.03
C SER A 250 -4.46 -12.45 -7.23
N ASN A 251 -4.92 -13.27 -6.31
CA ASN A 251 -6.31 -13.64 -6.12
C ASN A 251 -6.75 -13.39 -4.67
N ILE A 252 -6.08 -12.46 -4.00
CA ILE A 252 -6.32 -12.13 -2.60
C ILE A 252 -7.65 -11.39 -2.46
N ALA A 253 -8.53 -11.91 -1.63
CA ALA A 253 -9.81 -11.30 -1.28
C ALA A 253 -9.71 -10.48 0.01
N SER A 254 -9.01 -11.01 1.02
CA SER A 254 -8.80 -10.35 2.32
C SER A 254 -7.46 -10.76 2.91
N HIS A 255 -7.02 -10.04 3.95
CA HIS A 255 -5.77 -10.34 4.64
C HIS A 255 -5.87 -10.10 6.13
N LEU A 256 -4.93 -10.65 6.86
CA LEU A 256 -4.70 -10.41 8.27
C LEU A 256 -3.21 -10.15 8.50
N ASN A 257 -2.88 -8.95 8.96
CA ASN A 257 -1.54 -8.61 9.41
C ASN A 257 -1.39 -9.08 10.87
N SER A 258 -0.88 -10.30 11.05
CA SER A 258 -0.69 -10.91 12.37
C SER A 258 0.74 -11.40 12.50
N TYR A 259 1.54 -10.68 13.27
CA TYR A 259 2.91 -11.11 13.54
C TYR A 259 2.92 -12.51 14.21
N PRO A 260 3.79 -13.45 13.81
CA PRO A 260 4.81 -13.34 12.78
C PRO A 260 4.33 -13.65 11.36
N ASP A 261 3.12 -14.15 11.18
CA ASP A 261 2.61 -14.63 9.91
C ASP A 261 1.83 -13.57 9.13
N ALA A 262 2.08 -13.50 7.84
CA ALA A 262 1.30 -12.70 6.90
C ALA A 262 0.28 -13.60 6.20
N LEU A 263 -0.95 -13.56 6.67
CA LEU A 263 -2.02 -14.43 6.20
C LEU A 263 -2.94 -13.69 5.25
N ALA A 264 -3.36 -14.37 4.19
CA ALA A 264 -4.38 -13.88 3.30
C ALA A 264 -5.39 -14.99 2.96
N MET A 265 -6.55 -14.61 2.52
CA MET A 265 -7.56 -15.50 1.99
C MET A 265 -7.76 -15.20 0.51
N ASP A 266 -7.77 -16.23 -0.30
CA ASP A 266 -8.03 -16.09 -1.72
C ASP A 266 -9.53 -16.02 -2.02
N THR A 267 -9.88 -15.78 -3.27
CA THR A 267 -11.27 -15.73 -3.76
C THR A 267 -12.01 -17.06 -3.66
N LYS A 268 -11.31 -18.15 -3.36
CA LYS A 268 -11.88 -19.49 -3.15
C LYS A 268 -11.94 -19.88 -1.66
N ASN A 269 -11.70 -18.92 -0.77
CA ASN A 269 -11.61 -19.11 0.69
C ASN A 269 -10.45 -20.01 1.15
N ALA A 270 -9.41 -20.19 0.34
CA ALA A 270 -8.19 -20.85 0.77
C ALA A 270 -7.28 -19.87 1.51
N VAL A 271 -6.69 -20.33 2.63
CA VAL A 271 -5.75 -19.52 3.40
C VAL A 271 -4.36 -19.62 2.79
N LEU A 272 -3.77 -18.48 2.50
CA LEU A 272 -2.42 -18.32 1.99
C LEU A 272 -1.53 -17.76 3.10
N ASN A 273 -0.36 -18.36 3.32
CA ASN A 273 0.64 -17.84 4.23
C ASN A 273 1.85 -17.34 3.42
N PHE A 274 2.05 -16.02 3.39
CA PHE A 274 3.15 -15.40 2.65
C PHE A 274 4.49 -15.43 3.40
N SER A 275 4.48 -15.78 4.67
CA SER A 275 5.69 -15.89 5.51
C SER A 275 6.41 -17.22 5.34
N VAL A 276 5.75 -18.22 4.74
CA VAL A 276 6.37 -19.52 4.46
C VAL A 276 7.28 -19.42 3.24
N PRO A 277 8.51 -19.94 3.30
CA PRO A 277 9.40 -19.99 2.14
C PRO A 277 8.78 -20.74 0.96
N VAL A 278 8.95 -20.18 -0.23
CA VAL A 278 8.56 -20.85 -1.48
C VAL A 278 9.46 -22.05 -1.69
N THR A 279 8.88 -23.22 -1.94
CA THR A 279 9.61 -24.47 -2.21
C THR A 279 9.69 -24.78 -3.70
N ASP A 280 8.75 -24.26 -4.48
CA ASP A 280 8.63 -24.53 -5.90
C ASP A 280 9.35 -23.49 -6.76
N THR A 281 9.55 -23.85 -8.02
CA THR A 281 10.08 -22.91 -9.01
C THR A 281 9.05 -21.82 -9.34
N VAL A 282 9.53 -20.59 -9.42
CA VAL A 282 8.71 -19.43 -9.76
C VAL A 282 8.99 -18.99 -11.20
N LYS A 283 7.91 -18.85 -11.96
CA LYS A 283 7.96 -18.21 -13.27
C LYS A 283 7.93 -16.70 -13.08
N CYS A 284 8.95 -16.01 -13.55
CA CYS A 284 9.01 -14.55 -13.46
C CYS A 284 9.23 -13.91 -14.83
N LEU A 285 8.70 -12.72 -14.93
CA LEU A 285 8.83 -11.83 -16.06
C LEU A 285 9.34 -10.50 -15.54
N TYR A 286 10.28 -9.91 -16.26
CA TYR A 286 10.73 -8.57 -15.96
C TYR A 286 10.92 -7.77 -17.24
N VAL A 287 10.65 -6.48 -17.13
CA VAL A 287 10.92 -5.48 -18.16
C VAL A 287 11.50 -4.27 -17.45
N THR A 288 12.69 -3.87 -17.88
CA THR A 288 13.33 -2.69 -17.27
C THR A 288 12.59 -1.41 -17.63
N ARG A 289 12.78 -0.37 -16.83
CA ARG A 289 12.48 0.99 -17.27
C ARG A 289 13.29 1.35 -18.52
N PRO A 290 12.91 2.41 -19.23
CA PRO A 290 13.73 2.95 -20.30
C PRO A 290 15.14 3.30 -19.81
N LEU A 291 16.14 2.62 -20.34
CA LEU A 291 17.53 2.85 -20.02
C LEU A 291 18.11 3.89 -20.99
N LYS A 292 18.65 4.96 -20.44
CA LYS A 292 19.24 6.06 -21.23
C LYS A 292 20.66 5.73 -21.70
N LEU A 293 21.39 4.85 -21.02
CA LEU A 293 22.78 4.49 -21.26
C LEU A 293 23.63 5.76 -21.47
N GLU A 294 23.96 6.46 -20.38
CA GLU A 294 24.62 7.76 -20.27
C GLU A 294 23.76 8.96 -20.69
N ALA A 295 23.63 9.26 -21.98
CA ALA A 295 22.98 10.48 -22.47
C ALA A 295 21.72 10.17 -23.29
N ALA A 296 20.59 10.79 -22.93
CA ALA A 296 19.30 10.58 -23.59
C ALA A 296 19.24 11.14 -25.03
N ASN A 297 20.05 12.14 -25.33
CA ASN A 297 20.07 12.80 -26.64
C ASN A 297 20.99 12.15 -27.68
N VAL A 298 21.79 11.16 -27.27
CA VAL A 298 22.75 10.47 -28.16
C VAL A 298 22.21 9.13 -28.62
N LEU A 299 22.31 8.83 -29.91
CA LEU A 299 22.02 7.52 -30.46
C LEU A 299 23.12 6.53 -30.06
N LYS A 300 22.75 5.34 -29.63
CA LYS A 300 23.66 4.27 -29.21
C LYS A 300 23.34 2.98 -29.91
N THR A 301 24.38 2.18 -30.13
CA THR A 301 24.28 0.80 -30.61
C THR A 301 24.73 -0.11 -29.48
N VAL A 302 23.89 -1.05 -29.06
CA VAL A 302 24.23 -2.06 -28.05
C VAL A 302 24.96 -3.22 -28.78
N ALA A 303 26.08 -3.63 -28.23
CA ALA A 303 26.89 -4.74 -28.74
C ALA A 303 26.60 -6.03 -27.97
N SER A 304 26.40 -5.95 -26.68
CA SER A 304 26.07 -7.11 -25.85
C SER A 304 25.17 -6.76 -24.67
N VAL A 305 24.42 -7.73 -24.24
CA VAL A 305 23.62 -7.69 -22.97
C VAL A 305 23.84 -9.00 -22.25
N ILE A 306 24.28 -8.94 -21.02
CA ILE A 306 24.53 -10.14 -20.21
C ILE A 306 23.78 -9.99 -18.90
N GLN A 307 22.84 -10.89 -18.64
CA GLN A 307 22.17 -10.94 -17.35
C GLN A 307 23.08 -11.51 -16.28
N ARG A 308 23.05 -10.90 -15.11
CA ARG A 308 23.87 -11.27 -13.96
C ARG A 308 22.99 -11.79 -12.84
N GLY A 309 23.38 -12.93 -12.30
CA GLY A 309 22.63 -13.56 -11.22
C GLY A 309 23.16 -14.95 -10.90
N LEU A 310 22.52 -15.60 -9.96
CA LEU A 310 22.69 -17.00 -9.63
C LEU A 310 21.50 -17.75 -10.21
N PHE A 311 21.65 -18.38 -11.35
CA PHE A 311 20.58 -19.12 -12.02
C PHE A 311 21.15 -20.19 -12.95
N ARG A 312 20.34 -21.21 -13.27
CA ARG A 312 20.72 -22.26 -14.23
C ARG A 312 20.64 -21.71 -15.66
N LYS A 313 21.68 -22.02 -16.43
CA LYS A 313 21.68 -21.71 -17.86
C LYS A 313 20.50 -22.38 -18.53
N GLY A 314 19.82 -21.68 -19.42
CA GLY A 314 18.64 -22.16 -20.13
C GLY A 314 17.30 -21.89 -19.41
N ASN A 315 17.29 -21.47 -18.15
CA ASN A 315 16.09 -21.07 -17.45
C ASN A 315 15.73 -19.57 -17.61
N VAL A 316 16.54 -18.85 -18.37
CA VAL A 316 16.38 -17.41 -18.56
C VAL A 316 16.44 -17.07 -20.05
N SER A 317 15.43 -16.37 -20.53
CA SER A 317 15.44 -15.75 -21.86
C SER A 317 15.71 -14.26 -21.77
N THR A 318 16.30 -13.68 -22.79
CA THR A 318 16.63 -12.26 -22.82
C THR A 318 16.18 -11.63 -24.14
N ALA A 319 15.58 -10.45 -24.06
CA ALA A 319 15.29 -9.60 -25.21
C ALA A 319 15.75 -8.17 -24.97
N LEU A 320 16.21 -7.54 -26.02
CA LEU A 320 16.57 -6.14 -26.06
C LEU A 320 15.63 -5.38 -26.98
N TYR A 321 15.04 -4.33 -26.46
CA TYR A 321 14.21 -3.39 -27.20
C TYR A 321 14.87 -2.04 -27.30
N GLY A 322 14.67 -1.36 -28.41
CA GLY A 322 15.16 -0.01 -28.65
C GLY A 322 14.04 0.94 -29.07
N SER A 323 14.14 2.19 -28.62
CA SER A 323 13.23 3.27 -29.02
C SER A 323 13.97 4.58 -29.20
N ARG A 324 13.39 5.47 -30.04
CA ARG A 324 13.89 6.82 -30.24
C ARG A 324 13.05 7.87 -29.54
N ASP A 325 11.79 7.55 -29.24
CA ASP A 325 10.73 8.46 -28.80
C ASP A 325 10.03 8.02 -27.51
N LEU A 326 10.41 6.87 -26.93
CA LEU A 326 9.78 6.22 -25.79
C LEU A 326 8.37 5.65 -26.06
N GLN A 327 7.79 5.92 -27.21
CA GLN A 327 6.46 5.44 -27.60
C GLN A 327 6.56 4.20 -28.48
N ASN A 328 7.38 4.25 -29.49
CA ASN A 328 7.56 3.16 -30.44
C ASN A 328 8.77 2.30 -30.08
N TRP A 329 8.52 1.08 -29.66
CA TRP A 329 9.54 0.12 -29.29
C TRP A 329 9.76 -0.90 -30.41
N HIS A 330 11.00 -1.24 -30.67
CA HIS A 330 11.40 -2.22 -31.67
C HIS A 330 12.21 -3.32 -31.01
N LEU A 331 11.91 -4.57 -31.34
CA LEU A 331 12.75 -5.70 -30.92
C LEU A 331 14.07 -5.62 -31.65
N VAL A 332 15.17 -5.43 -30.91
CA VAL A 332 16.52 -5.44 -31.47
C VAL A 332 17.02 -6.85 -31.62
N TRP A 333 16.93 -7.65 -30.55
CA TRP A 333 17.31 -9.04 -30.52
C TRP A 333 16.67 -9.80 -29.37
N SER A 334 16.56 -11.14 -29.51
CA SER A 334 16.10 -12.02 -28.43
C SER A 334 16.81 -13.36 -28.48
N SER A 335 17.04 -13.98 -27.33
CA SER A 335 17.67 -15.28 -27.16
C SER A 335 17.03 -16.08 -26.06
N LYS A 336 17.16 -17.41 -26.12
CA LYS A 336 16.81 -18.33 -25.01
C LYS A 336 17.82 -18.28 -23.86
N ASP A 337 18.94 -17.57 -24.06
CA ASP A 337 20.03 -17.52 -23.11
C ASP A 337 19.98 -16.21 -22.30
N HIS A 338 20.72 -16.23 -21.19
CA HIS A 338 20.92 -15.06 -20.33
C HIS A 338 21.80 -13.98 -20.97
N TYR A 339 22.22 -14.15 -22.19
CA TYR A 339 23.07 -13.20 -22.90
C TYR A 339 22.62 -12.98 -24.35
N LEU A 340 22.86 -11.78 -24.82
CA LEU A 340 22.73 -11.37 -26.21
C LEU A 340 24.11 -10.86 -26.70
N GLN A 341 24.61 -11.41 -27.78
CA GLN A 341 25.86 -10.94 -28.39
C GLN A 341 25.88 -11.25 -29.90
N GLY A 342 26.77 -10.62 -30.61
CA GLY A 342 26.96 -10.88 -32.04
C GLY A 342 25.88 -10.31 -32.97
N PHE A 343 24.99 -9.48 -32.45
CA PHE A 343 23.94 -8.82 -33.23
C PHE A 343 24.36 -7.41 -33.66
N ARG A 344 23.84 -6.97 -34.80
CA ARG A 344 23.99 -5.59 -35.27
C ARG A 344 22.66 -4.87 -35.16
N GLY A 345 22.48 -4.16 -34.06
CA GLY A 345 21.29 -3.40 -33.86
C GLY A 345 21.28 -2.03 -34.54
N SER A 346 20.12 -1.55 -34.93
CA SER A 346 19.93 -0.14 -35.28
C SER A 346 20.20 0.77 -34.08
N PRO A 347 20.60 2.03 -34.29
CA PRO A 347 20.87 2.92 -33.20
C PRO A 347 19.57 3.47 -32.63
N TYR A 348 19.48 3.46 -31.28
CA TYR A 348 18.37 4.00 -30.51
C TYR A 348 18.86 4.95 -29.42
N LYS A 349 17.95 5.74 -28.86
CA LYS A 349 18.21 6.63 -27.72
C LYS A 349 17.96 5.93 -26.40
N TYR A 350 16.91 5.11 -26.36
CA TYR A 350 16.41 4.42 -25.18
C TYR A 350 16.37 2.93 -25.44
N PHE A 351 16.62 2.16 -24.39
CA PHE A 351 16.59 0.71 -24.43
C PHE A 351 15.73 0.14 -23.29
N ARG A 352 15.17 -1.02 -23.51
CA ARG A 352 14.59 -1.87 -22.47
C ARG A 352 15.15 -3.26 -22.59
N ILE A 353 15.45 -3.87 -21.46
CA ILE A 353 15.78 -5.28 -21.36
C ILE A 353 14.55 -5.96 -20.80
N ALA A 354 14.11 -7.01 -21.46
CA ALA A 354 13.04 -7.86 -20.99
C ALA A 354 13.54 -9.30 -20.91
N GLY A 355 12.97 -10.06 -20.01
CA GLY A 355 13.29 -11.47 -19.89
C GLY A 355 12.19 -12.23 -19.18
N VAL A 356 12.18 -13.52 -19.45
CA VAL A 356 11.36 -14.51 -18.74
C VAL A 356 12.31 -15.52 -18.13
N ALA A 357 12.07 -15.86 -16.87
CA ALA A 357 12.89 -16.82 -16.15
C ALA A 357 12.02 -17.80 -15.35
N THR A 358 12.54 -19.00 -15.17
CA THR A 358 12.05 -19.98 -14.20
C THR A 358 13.11 -20.13 -13.13
N LEU A 359 12.87 -19.58 -11.95
CA LEU A 359 13.85 -19.54 -10.86
C LEU A 359 13.46 -20.48 -9.74
N SER A 360 14.43 -21.23 -9.23
CA SER A 360 14.31 -21.96 -7.96
C SER A 360 14.45 -20.99 -6.77
N PRO A 361 14.05 -21.37 -5.56
CA PRO A 361 14.08 -20.47 -4.39
C PRO A 361 15.45 -19.87 -4.06
N ASP A 362 16.53 -20.57 -4.42
CA ASP A 362 17.92 -20.18 -4.23
C ASP A 362 18.51 -19.38 -5.41
N GLU A 363 17.74 -19.24 -6.51
CA GLU A 363 18.17 -18.55 -7.71
C GLU A 363 17.68 -17.09 -7.74
N ASN A 364 18.54 -16.21 -8.26
CA ASN A 364 18.28 -14.77 -8.33
C ASN A 364 18.83 -14.14 -9.59
N ILE A 365 18.18 -13.08 -10.08
CA ILE A 365 18.68 -12.17 -11.10
C ILE A 365 19.00 -10.84 -10.41
N TYR A 366 20.28 -10.43 -10.46
CA TYR A 366 20.74 -9.21 -9.79
C TYR A 366 20.71 -7.98 -10.71
N GLY A 367 20.82 -8.19 -12.02
CA GLY A 367 20.88 -7.11 -12.98
C GLY A 367 21.38 -7.55 -14.34
N ALA A 368 21.77 -6.58 -15.15
CA ALA A 368 22.35 -6.85 -16.46
C ALA A 368 23.55 -5.93 -16.72
N SER A 369 24.57 -6.46 -17.40
CA SER A 369 25.66 -5.68 -17.98
C SER A 369 25.32 -5.40 -19.42
N VAL A 370 25.49 -4.16 -19.86
CA VAL A 370 25.23 -3.72 -21.24
C VAL A 370 26.46 -3.07 -21.79
N GLU A 371 26.94 -3.61 -22.90
CA GLU A 371 28.02 -3.02 -23.66
C GLU A 371 27.44 -2.25 -24.86
N PHE A 372 27.79 -0.99 -25.00
CA PHE A 372 27.25 -0.13 -26.03
C PHE A 372 28.26 0.86 -26.55
N THR A 373 28.01 1.35 -27.77
CA THR A 373 28.84 2.37 -28.42
C THR A 373 27.96 3.59 -28.74
N PRO A 374 28.29 4.77 -28.21
CA PRO A 374 27.63 5.99 -28.61
C PRO A 374 28.00 6.36 -30.03
N ARG A 375 27.07 6.93 -30.79
CA ARG A 375 27.37 7.44 -32.14
C ARG A 375 27.77 8.90 -32.06
N GLN A 376 28.77 9.25 -32.85
CA GLN A 376 29.27 10.63 -32.97
C GLN A 376 28.25 11.55 -33.63
N THR A 377 27.32 11.04 -34.44
CA THR A 377 26.30 11.82 -35.12
C THR A 377 24.92 11.24 -34.90
N ASN A 378 23.96 12.12 -34.58
CA ASN A 378 22.53 11.74 -34.40
C ASN A 378 21.77 11.63 -35.74
N LYS A 379 22.45 11.74 -36.90
CA LYS A 379 21.79 11.56 -38.20
C LYS A 379 21.49 10.09 -38.44
N PRO A 380 20.21 9.71 -38.68
CA PRO A 380 19.92 8.38 -39.19
C PRO A 380 20.55 8.20 -40.55
N ARG A 381 21.21 7.09 -40.76
CA ARG A 381 21.65 6.67 -42.12
C ARG A 381 20.47 6.06 -42.84
#